data_16e24119a7fed6effa77b2c2a92001a2
#
_entry.id   16e24119a7fed6effa77b2c2a92001a2
#
_cell.length_a   1.000
_cell.length_b   1.000
_cell.length_c   1.000
_cell.angle_alpha   90.00
_cell.angle_beta   90.00
_cell.angle_gamma   90.00
#
_symmetry.space_group_name_H-M   'P 1'
#
loop_
_entity.id
_entity.type
_entity.pdbx_description
1 polymer ?
#
loop_
_entity_poly.entity_id
_entity_poly.type
_entity_poly.pdbx_seq_one_letter_code
_entity_poly.pdbx_strand_id
1 'polypeptide(L)' 'MPSKIKITQVRSTIGQSPRHRGTMRALGLTRIGRSIEQDGASSVVQGMLRKVAHLVKVEDA' A
#
# COMPACT_ATOMS: atom_id res chain seq x y z
N MET A 1 11.74 7.52 16.98
CA MET A 1 12.11 6.39 16.13
C MET A 1 11.11 6.28 14.98
N PRO A 2 11.58 6.13 13.76
CA PRO A 2 10.64 5.93 12.66
C PRO A 2 9.94 4.60 12.81
N SER A 3 8.62 4.61 12.68
CA SER A 3 7.81 3.39 12.69
C SER A 3 7.76 2.85 11.27
N LYS A 4 8.28 1.65 11.06
CA LYS A 4 8.14 0.99 9.78
C LYS A 4 6.92 0.10 9.78
N ILE A 5 6.20 0.09 8.68
CA ILE A 5 5.07 -0.79 8.48
C ILE A 5 5.32 -1.65 7.26
N LYS A 6 4.75 -2.85 7.28
CA LYS A 6 4.79 -3.78 6.17
C LYS A 6 3.43 -3.76 5.50
N ILE A 7 3.43 -3.47 4.22
CA ILE A 7 2.20 -3.40 3.43
C ILE A 7 2.22 -4.55 2.43
N THR A 8 1.20 -5.39 2.48
CA THR A 8 1.09 -6.54 1.60
C THR A 8 -0.16 -6.39 0.74
N GLN A 9 -0.02 -6.55 -0.56
CA GLN A 9 -1.16 -6.53 -1.46
C GLN A 9 -1.92 -7.84 -1.34
N VAL A 10 -3.20 -7.78 -0.95
CA VAL A 10 -4.03 -8.96 -0.75
C VAL A 10 -5.10 -9.11 -1.83
N ARG A 11 -5.34 -8.09 -2.63
CA ARG A 11 -6.32 -8.13 -3.72
C ARG A 11 -5.72 -7.59 -5.00
N SER A 12 -6.22 -8.08 -6.14
CA SER A 12 -5.80 -7.63 -7.45
C SER A 12 -6.21 -6.18 -7.71
N THR A 13 -5.37 -5.45 -8.44
CA THR A 13 -5.71 -4.12 -8.93
C THR A 13 -6.50 -4.18 -10.23
N ILE A 14 -6.68 -5.35 -10.80
CA ILE A 14 -7.50 -5.53 -12.02
C ILE A 14 -8.94 -5.14 -11.69
N GLY A 15 -9.51 -4.27 -12.51
CA GLY A 15 -10.87 -3.77 -12.27
C GLY A 15 -10.93 -2.55 -11.36
N GLN A 16 -9.82 -2.14 -10.77
CA GLN A 16 -9.78 -0.92 -9.95
C GLN A 16 -9.61 0.31 -10.85
N SER A 17 -9.99 1.47 -10.31
CA SER A 17 -9.84 2.71 -11.07
C SER A 17 -8.36 2.99 -11.37
N PRO A 18 -8.05 3.72 -12.44
CA PRO A 18 -6.66 4.08 -12.74
C PRO A 18 -5.99 4.82 -11.58
N ARG A 19 -6.76 5.58 -10.81
CA ARG A 19 -6.25 6.32 -9.65
C ARG A 19 -5.75 5.36 -8.58
N HIS A 20 -6.52 4.31 -8.25
CA HIS A 20 -6.11 3.30 -7.27
C HIS A 20 -4.90 2.52 -7.77
N ARG A 21 -4.89 2.18 -9.06
CA ARG A 21 -3.75 1.46 -9.66
C ARG A 21 -2.49 2.29 -9.60
N GLY A 22 -2.58 3.59 -9.86
CA GLY A 22 -1.46 4.51 -9.74
C GLY A 22 -0.95 4.61 -8.32
N THR A 23 -1.85 4.65 -7.34
CA THR A 23 -1.48 4.69 -5.92
C THR A 23 -0.74 3.42 -5.51
N MET A 24 -1.23 2.25 -5.94
CA MET A 24 -0.56 0.98 -5.65
C MET A 24 0.83 0.93 -6.26
N ARG A 25 0.98 1.42 -7.49
CA ARG A 25 2.28 1.48 -8.16
C ARG A 25 3.23 2.41 -7.42
N ALA A 26 2.74 3.56 -6.95
CA ALA A 26 3.54 4.51 -6.18
C ALA A 26 4.02 3.90 -4.87
N LEU A 27 3.22 3.02 -4.26
CA LEU A 27 3.62 2.28 -3.07
C LEU A 27 4.61 1.15 -3.38
N GLY A 28 4.75 0.76 -4.64
CA GLY A 28 5.61 -0.34 -5.04
C GLY A 28 4.91 -1.69 -5.09
N LEU A 29 3.58 -1.69 -4.98
CA LEU A 29 2.78 -2.91 -4.97
C LEU A 29 2.20 -3.16 -6.35
N THR A 30 2.76 -4.11 -7.08
CA THR A 30 2.34 -4.41 -8.44
C THR A 30 1.71 -5.80 -8.59
N ARG A 31 1.79 -6.63 -7.56
CA ARG A 31 1.28 -8.02 -7.60
C ARG A 31 0.65 -8.39 -6.28
N ILE A 32 -0.33 -9.29 -6.33
CA ILE A 32 -0.88 -9.91 -5.13
C ILE A 32 0.23 -10.69 -4.42
N GLY A 33 0.29 -10.55 -3.11
CA GLY A 33 1.28 -11.24 -2.30
C GLY A 33 2.58 -10.49 -2.14
N ARG A 34 2.80 -9.41 -2.92
CA ARG A 34 3.99 -8.60 -2.76
C ARG A 34 3.90 -7.78 -1.48
N SER A 35 4.98 -7.75 -0.74
CA SER A 35 5.10 -6.97 0.49
C SER A 35 6.18 -5.92 0.34
N ILE A 36 5.96 -4.75 0.92
CA ILE A 36 6.96 -3.69 0.98
C ILE A 36 6.97 -3.11 2.39
N GLU A 37 8.06 -2.45 2.75
CA GLU A 37 8.16 -1.72 3.99
C GLU A 37 8.17 -0.23 3.69
N GLN A 38 7.40 0.53 4.45
CA GLN A 38 7.31 1.98 4.32
C GLN A 38 7.34 2.63 5.69
N ASP A 39 7.65 3.93 5.72
CA ASP A 39 7.64 4.70 6.95
C ASP A 39 6.18 4.97 7.34
N GLY A 40 5.74 4.34 8.42
CA GLY A 40 4.38 4.50 8.93
C GLY A 40 4.07 5.89 9.46
N ALA A 41 5.10 6.69 9.74
CA ALA A 41 4.91 8.07 10.20
C ALA A 41 4.76 9.05 9.04
N SER A 42 5.00 8.64 7.79
CA SER A 42 4.87 9.52 6.63
C SER A 42 3.40 9.81 6.34
N SER A 43 3.04 11.09 6.30
CA SER A 43 1.67 11.49 5.96
C SER A 43 1.33 11.15 4.50
N VAL A 44 2.32 11.14 3.62
CA VAL A 44 2.14 10.77 2.22
C VAL A 44 1.76 9.30 2.12
N VAL A 45 2.50 8.44 2.83
CA VAL A 45 2.21 7.00 2.85
C VAL A 45 0.83 6.73 3.43
N GLN A 46 0.49 7.38 4.55
CA GLN A 46 -0.82 7.22 5.18
C GLN A 46 -1.96 7.65 4.25
N GLY A 47 -1.77 8.75 3.53
CA GLY A 47 -2.77 9.21 2.57
C GLY A 47 -2.98 8.21 1.43
N MET A 48 -1.91 7.62 0.93
CA MET A 48 -2.00 6.59 -0.11
C MET A 48 -2.68 5.33 0.42
N LEU A 49 -2.34 4.91 1.64
CA LEU A 49 -2.93 3.72 2.25
C LEU A 49 -4.44 3.85 2.44
N ARG A 50 -4.91 5.03 2.81
CA ARG A 50 -6.36 5.26 2.96
C ARG A 50 -7.12 5.00 1.67
N LYS A 51 -6.52 5.34 0.54
CA LYS A 51 -7.15 5.18 -0.77
C LYS A 51 -7.23 3.72 -1.19
N VAL A 52 -6.28 2.90 -0.76
CA VAL A 52 -6.18 1.51 -1.19
C VAL A 52 -6.26 0.52 -0.04
N ALA A 53 -6.79 0.95 1.10
CA ALA A 53 -6.88 0.10 2.30
C ALA A 53 -7.63 -1.21 2.04
N HIS A 54 -8.58 -1.20 1.12
CA HIS A 54 -9.35 -2.39 0.76
C HIS A 54 -8.56 -3.38 -0.09
N LEU A 55 -7.36 -3.00 -0.54
CA LEU A 55 -6.53 -3.84 -1.41
C LEU A 55 -5.30 -4.39 -0.69
N VAL A 56 -5.00 -3.89 0.49
CA VAL A 56 -3.76 -4.21 1.20
C VAL A 56 -4.01 -4.58 2.65
N LYS A 57 -3.03 -5.26 3.23
CA LYS A 57 -2.97 -5.52 4.66
C LYS A 57 -1.74 -4.80 5.21
N VAL A 58 -1.91 -4.07 6.29
CA VAL A 58 -0.84 -3.31 6.93
C VAL A 58 -0.50 -3.97 8.27
N GLU A 59 0.79 -4.21 8.48
CA GLU A 59 1.29 -4.79 9.73
C GLU A 59 2.50 -3.99 10.19
N ASP A 60 2.80 -4.08 11.47
CA ASP A 60 4.06 -3.54 11.98
C ASP A 60 5.22 -4.37 11.44
N ALA A 61 6.24 -3.68 10.98
CA ALA A 61 7.43 -4.34 10.43
C ALA A 61 8.39 -4.75 11.54
#